data_c3d1b1b531c148d19b1a5226d02086f9
#
_entry.id   c3d1b1b531c148d19b1a5226d02086f9
#
_cell.length_a   1.000
_cell.length_b   1.000
_cell.length_c   1.000
_cell.angle_alpha   90.00
_cell.angle_beta   90.00
_cell.angle_gamma   90.00
#
_symmetry.space_group_name_H-M   'P 1'
#
loop_
_entity.id
_entity.type
_entity.pdbx_description
1 polymer ?
#
loop_
_entity_poly.entity_id
_entity_poly.type
_entity_poly.pdbx_seq_one_letter_code
_entity_poly.pdbx_strand_id
1 'polypeptide(L)'
;MHFATYLTFTFLKISPLSNGLVIGFYTTFYIFNNVEALLLFLYMVSYVELSDKTQKILVISNFIVFFIFVALDILNVFTGIFFGAENGRYFRQNTMILSQGYQFMTFAVTVFVTVTHKKLNVREKTAFALYCILPLVAIIFQNVFKGYAIAYASIVVAAEILFFFISVQKNIELAEQQERNKETRIRLMISQIQPHFMYNSLSAISTLITIDPPRAQASLDDFTEYLRHNLSSLTEEGLIPFERELKHIKTYISIEKMRSNERVNVIYNVSATDFFVPPLSIQPIVENAVKHGILQKIEGGTVSIDAYETARAFVVEIKDDGVGFDFSAVNFDDNEHFGLNNIRFRIAKMCGGKLDVKSEKGKGTVVTVTFMK
;
A
#
# COMPACT_ATOMS: atom_id res chain seq x y z
N MET A 1 -11.64 29.52 13.87
CA MET A 1 -10.76 30.64 14.23
C MET A 1 -11.19 31.95 13.55
N HIS A 2 -11.28 32.03 12.23
CA HIS A 2 -11.76 33.21 11.50
C HIS A 2 -13.17 33.69 11.88
N PHE A 3 -14.09 32.76 12.18
CA PHE A 3 -15.44 33.11 12.65
C PHE A 3 -15.42 33.79 14.03
N ALA A 4 -14.60 33.32 14.95
CA ALA A 4 -14.41 33.96 16.25
C ALA A 4 -13.81 35.36 16.11
N THR A 5 -12.86 35.54 15.18
CA THR A 5 -12.24 36.82 14.85
C THR A 5 -13.26 37.80 14.22
N TYR A 6 -14.15 37.30 13.35
CA TYR A 6 -15.24 38.09 12.77
C TYR A 6 -16.27 38.53 13.81
N LEU A 7 -16.66 37.62 14.73
CA LEU A 7 -17.55 37.94 15.83
C LEU A 7 -16.92 39.00 16.74
N THR A 8 -15.65 38.86 17.08
CA THR A 8 -14.93 39.82 17.90
C THR A 8 -14.82 41.18 17.19
N PHE A 9 -14.61 41.18 15.87
CA PHE A 9 -14.60 42.36 15.04
C PHE A 9 -15.97 43.11 15.08
N THR A 10 -17.07 42.38 15.08
CA THR A 10 -18.41 42.91 15.16
C THR A 10 -18.73 43.47 16.57
N PHE A 11 -18.28 42.77 17.62
CA PHE A 11 -18.38 43.22 19.00
C PHE A 11 -17.54 44.47 19.30
N LEU A 12 -16.33 44.59 18.74
CA LEU A 12 -15.44 45.74 18.88
C LEU A 12 -16.03 47.02 18.26
N LYS A 13 -16.96 46.89 17.28
CA LYS A 13 -17.69 48.03 16.72
C LYS A 13 -18.78 48.60 17.64
N ILE A 14 -19.24 47.83 18.63
CA ILE A 14 -20.42 48.15 19.44
C ILE A 14 -20.01 48.76 20.80
N SER A 15 -18.82 48.49 21.34
CA SER A 15 -18.36 48.98 22.62
C SER A 15 -17.05 49.76 22.48
N PRO A 16 -16.90 50.98 23.11
CA PRO A 16 -15.63 51.67 23.13
C PRO A 16 -14.60 50.94 24.00
N LEU A 17 -13.63 50.27 23.36
CA LEU A 17 -12.51 49.63 24.02
C LEU A 17 -11.31 50.59 24.17
N SER A 18 -10.39 50.27 25.06
CA SER A 18 -9.15 51.06 25.15
C SER A 18 -8.35 50.91 23.84
N ASN A 19 -7.70 51.99 23.38
CA ASN A 19 -6.89 51.98 22.15
C ASN A 19 -5.84 50.83 22.15
N GLY A 20 -5.23 50.54 23.30
CA GLY A 20 -4.26 49.46 23.43
C GLY A 20 -4.84 48.06 23.14
N LEU A 21 -6.07 47.79 23.60
CA LEU A 21 -6.73 46.51 23.33
C LEU A 21 -7.07 46.37 21.83
N VAL A 22 -7.51 47.45 21.18
CA VAL A 22 -7.79 47.45 19.75
C VAL A 22 -6.52 47.18 18.96
N ILE A 23 -5.42 47.88 19.26
CA ILE A 23 -4.14 47.67 18.59
C ILE A 23 -3.64 46.26 18.80
N GLY A 24 -3.63 45.74 20.06
CA GLY A 24 -3.19 44.39 20.38
C GLY A 24 -3.99 43.31 19.62
N PHE A 25 -5.31 43.48 19.54
CA PHE A 25 -6.19 42.57 18.84
C PHE A 25 -5.87 42.52 17.33
N TYR A 26 -5.74 43.68 16.66
CA TYR A 26 -5.44 43.71 15.23
C TYR A 26 -4.02 43.24 14.93
N THR A 27 -3.03 43.53 15.79
CA THR A 27 -1.67 42.96 15.66
C THR A 27 -1.69 41.44 15.68
N THR A 28 -2.37 40.85 16.69
CA THR A 28 -2.54 39.41 16.79
C THR A 28 -3.20 38.84 15.53
N PHE A 29 -4.21 39.50 15.04
CA PHE A 29 -4.93 39.14 13.85
C PHE A 29 -4.03 39.12 12.59
N TYR A 30 -3.19 40.14 12.35
CA TYR A 30 -2.27 40.15 11.20
C TYR A 30 -1.18 39.09 11.32
N ILE A 31 -0.67 38.82 12.53
CA ILE A 31 0.25 37.71 12.78
C ILE A 31 -0.39 36.37 12.41
N PHE A 32 -1.66 36.15 12.78
CA PHE A 32 -2.34 34.91 12.41
C PHE A 32 -2.53 34.74 10.88
N ASN A 33 -2.79 35.81 10.16
CA ASN A 33 -2.84 35.78 8.69
C ASN A 33 -1.48 35.42 8.08
N ASN A 34 -0.40 35.90 8.66
CA ASN A 34 0.96 35.52 8.24
C ASN A 34 1.26 34.04 8.54
N VAL A 35 0.81 33.52 9.71
CA VAL A 35 0.91 32.10 10.05
C VAL A 35 0.14 31.23 9.05
N GLU A 36 -1.05 31.65 8.65
CA GLU A 36 -1.86 30.93 7.64
C GLU A 36 -1.14 30.82 6.29
N ALA A 37 -0.59 31.92 5.80
CA ALA A 37 0.21 31.92 4.56
C ALA A 37 1.45 31.02 4.68
N LEU A 38 2.11 31.01 5.86
CA LEU A 38 3.22 30.12 6.15
C LEU A 38 2.79 28.64 6.10
N LEU A 39 1.69 28.29 6.74
CA LEU A 39 1.20 26.91 6.76
C LEU A 39 0.85 26.42 5.34
N LEU A 40 0.21 27.25 4.54
CA LEU A 40 -0.04 26.91 3.13
C LEU A 40 1.26 26.66 2.38
N PHE A 41 2.24 27.55 2.55
CA PHE A 41 3.53 27.40 1.89
C PHE A 41 4.24 26.11 2.29
N LEU A 42 4.26 25.78 3.58
CA LEU A 42 4.83 24.53 4.08
C LEU A 42 4.07 23.31 3.54
N TYR A 43 2.74 23.40 3.47
CA TYR A 43 1.93 22.38 2.85
C TYR A 43 2.28 22.19 1.36
N MET A 44 2.38 23.27 0.59
CA MET A 44 2.81 23.23 -0.81
C MET A 44 4.19 22.58 -0.96
N VAL A 45 5.15 22.97 -0.15
CA VAL A 45 6.52 22.44 -0.20
C VAL A 45 6.55 20.94 0.16
N SER A 46 5.68 20.48 1.07
CA SER A 46 5.57 19.06 1.40
C SER A 46 4.84 18.25 0.33
N TYR A 47 3.93 18.88 -0.40
CA TYR A 47 3.14 18.25 -1.45
C TYR A 47 3.92 18.12 -2.76
N VAL A 48 4.69 19.17 -3.10
CA VAL A 48 5.50 19.22 -4.31
C VAL A 48 6.85 18.52 -4.06
N GLU A 49 7.09 17.39 -4.72
CA GLU A 49 8.35 16.64 -4.60
C GLU A 49 9.54 17.45 -5.16
N LEU A 50 10.07 18.35 -4.35
CA LEU A 50 11.25 19.13 -4.67
C LEU A 50 12.53 18.40 -4.24
N SER A 51 13.69 18.79 -4.82
CA SER A 51 14.96 18.28 -4.32
C SER A 51 15.21 18.79 -2.89
N ASP A 52 15.84 17.96 -2.03
CA ASP A 52 16.11 18.29 -0.62
C ASP A 52 16.80 19.66 -0.45
N LYS A 53 17.72 19.99 -1.35
CA LYS A 53 18.42 21.28 -1.33
C LYS A 53 17.48 22.45 -1.60
N THR A 54 16.63 22.34 -2.63
CA THR A 54 15.65 23.37 -3.01
C THR A 54 14.61 23.55 -1.91
N GLN A 55 14.12 22.45 -1.37
CA GLN A 55 13.15 22.44 -0.28
C GLN A 55 13.69 23.19 0.94
N LYS A 56 14.90 22.85 1.40
CA LYS A 56 15.54 23.52 2.54
C LYS A 56 15.73 25.02 2.31
N ILE A 57 16.20 25.41 1.12
CA ILE A 57 16.40 26.84 0.78
C ILE A 57 15.06 27.57 0.83
N LEU A 58 14.02 27.06 0.19
CA LEU A 58 12.71 27.68 0.15
C LEU A 58 12.09 27.82 1.55
N VAL A 59 12.17 26.79 2.38
CA VAL A 59 11.64 26.79 3.75
C VAL A 59 12.39 27.80 4.60
N ILE A 60 13.73 27.77 4.61
CA ILE A 60 14.54 28.68 5.42
C ILE A 60 14.32 30.14 5.00
N SER A 61 14.34 30.44 3.69
CA SER A 61 14.11 31.80 3.20
C SER A 61 12.72 32.32 3.56
N ASN A 62 11.69 31.46 3.44
CA ASN A 62 10.32 31.84 3.82
C ASN A 62 10.19 32.11 5.32
N PHE A 63 10.83 31.30 6.19
CA PHE A 63 10.86 31.55 7.63
C PHE A 63 11.55 32.87 7.98
N ILE A 64 12.65 33.22 7.33
CA ILE A 64 13.34 34.49 7.54
C ILE A 64 12.38 35.65 7.22
N VAL A 65 11.71 35.60 6.06
CA VAL A 65 10.77 36.65 5.65
C VAL A 65 9.58 36.70 6.61
N PHE A 66 9.05 35.55 7.03
CA PHE A 66 7.98 35.48 8.03
C PHE A 66 8.34 36.22 9.33
N PHE A 67 9.50 35.94 9.91
CA PHE A 67 9.92 36.59 11.16
C PHE A 67 10.17 38.10 10.98
N ILE A 68 10.64 38.56 9.82
CA ILE A 68 10.76 39.97 9.52
C ILE A 68 9.39 40.66 9.56
N PHE A 69 8.36 40.07 8.90
CA PHE A 69 7.03 40.66 8.88
C PHE A 69 6.31 40.58 10.24
N VAL A 70 6.49 39.50 10.99
CA VAL A 70 6.00 39.42 12.37
C VAL A 70 6.64 40.49 13.26
N ALA A 71 7.95 40.75 13.14
CA ALA A 71 8.61 41.81 13.86
C ALA A 71 8.09 43.21 13.47
N LEU A 72 7.78 43.44 12.19
CA LEU A 72 7.16 44.69 11.71
C LEU A 72 5.73 44.85 12.27
N ASP A 73 4.95 43.81 12.33
CA ASP A 73 3.58 43.83 12.92
C ASP A 73 3.66 44.16 14.44
N ILE A 74 4.63 43.59 15.15
CA ILE A 74 4.86 43.90 16.57
C ILE A 74 5.32 45.36 16.74
N LEU A 75 6.26 45.83 15.87
CA LEU A 75 6.75 47.20 15.89
C LEU A 75 5.61 48.21 15.66
N ASN A 76 4.61 47.83 14.87
CA ASN A 76 3.46 48.69 14.63
C ASN A 76 2.69 49.05 15.91
N VAL A 77 2.73 48.21 16.96
CA VAL A 77 2.11 48.50 18.27
C VAL A 77 2.63 49.81 18.86
N PHE A 78 3.90 50.10 18.61
CA PHE A 78 4.58 51.27 19.15
C PHE A 78 4.59 52.46 18.16
N THR A 79 4.59 52.20 16.90
CA THR A 79 4.80 53.21 15.85
C THR A 79 3.53 53.63 15.15
N GLY A 80 2.49 52.79 15.10
CA GLY A 80 1.27 53.06 14.40
C GLY A 80 1.42 53.24 12.88
N ILE A 81 2.53 52.72 12.30
CA ILE A 81 2.87 52.92 10.86
C ILE A 81 1.81 52.30 9.94
N PHE A 82 1.28 51.13 10.26
CA PHE A 82 0.35 50.43 9.40
C PHE A 82 -1.11 50.68 9.78
N PHE A 83 -1.42 50.67 11.06
CA PHE A 83 -2.73 50.93 11.62
C PHE A 83 -2.63 51.46 13.04
N GLY A 84 -3.70 52.08 13.52
CA GLY A 84 -3.81 52.60 14.86
C GLY A 84 -5.22 52.50 15.41
N ALA A 85 -5.39 53.03 16.62
CA ALA A 85 -6.70 53.16 17.22
C ALA A 85 -6.86 54.55 17.86
N GLU A 86 -8.03 55.17 17.62
CA GLU A 86 -8.39 56.45 18.18
C GLU A 86 -9.81 56.35 18.72
N ASN A 87 -10.02 56.78 19.98
CA ASN A 87 -11.30 56.68 20.69
C ASN A 87 -11.90 55.26 20.66
N GLY A 88 -11.07 54.24 20.79
CA GLY A 88 -11.49 52.84 20.73
C GLY A 88 -11.86 52.33 19.37
N ARG A 89 -11.60 53.07 18.30
CA ARG A 89 -11.89 52.70 16.93
C ARG A 89 -10.63 52.49 16.12
N TYR A 90 -10.57 51.38 15.36
CA TYR A 90 -9.51 51.06 14.43
C TYR A 90 -9.49 52.00 13.21
N PHE A 91 -8.30 52.43 12.81
CA PHE A 91 -8.11 53.12 11.54
C PHE A 91 -6.87 52.59 10.81
N ARG A 92 -6.89 52.67 9.47
CA ARG A 92 -5.81 52.22 8.61
C ARG A 92 -4.97 53.40 8.15
N GLN A 93 -3.67 53.21 8.15
CA GLN A 93 -2.70 54.13 7.47
C GLN A 93 -2.57 53.77 5.99
N ASN A 94 -2.08 54.70 5.19
CA ASN A 94 -1.83 54.47 3.77
C ASN A 94 -0.75 53.38 3.51
N THR A 95 0.09 53.11 4.48
CA THR A 95 1.14 52.06 4.50
C THR A 95 0.60 50.67 4.85
N MET A 96 -0.68 50.55 5.16
CA MET A 96 -1.29 49.30 5.56
C MET A 96 -1.03 48.12 4.60
N ILE A 97 -1.00 48.39 3.31
CA ILE A 97 -0.74 47.34 2.29
C ILE A 97 0.63 46.68 2.49
N LEU A 98 1.59 47.35 3.10
CA LEU A 98 2.93 46.82 3.36
C LEU A 98 2.89 45.73 4.45
N SER A 99 1.96 45.80 5.42
CA SER A 99 1.82 44.74 6.44
C SER A 99 1.35 43.41 5.83
N GLN A 100 0.72 43.44 4.66
CA GLN A 100 0.28 42.26 3.91
C GLN A 100 1.35 41.75 2.92
N GLY A 101 2.52 42.37 2.91
CA GLY A 101 3.62 42.05 1.97
C GLY A 101 4.08 40.60 2.05
N TYR A 102 4.11 40.01 3.25
CA TYR A 102 4.42 38.60 3.45
C TYR A 102 3.49 37.69 2.67
N GLN A 103 2.19 37.91 2.76
CA GLN A 103 1.16 37.09 2.08
C GLN A 103 1.33 37.20 0.55
N PHE A 104 1.53 38.42 0.03
CA PHE A 104 1.74 38.63 -1.41
C PHE A 104 2.99 37.89 -1.90
N MET A 105 4.12 37.99 -1.17
CA MET A 105 5.35 37.31 -1.53
C MET A 105 5.19 35.78 -1.48
N THR A 106 4.62 35.26 -0.41
CA THR A 106 4.44 33.83 -0.21
C THR A 106 3.48 33.22 -1.24
N PHE A 107 2.38 33.91 -1.55
CA PHE A 107 1.44 33.46 -2.58
C PHE A 107 2.06 33.49 -3.98
N ALA A 108 2.83 34.53 -4.30
CA ALA A 108 3.55 34.61 -5.58
C ALA A 108 4.55 33.45 -5.74
N VAL A 109 5.33 33.16 -4.69
CA VAL A 109 6.28 32.04 -4.70
C VAL A 109 5.53 30.69 -4.81
N THR A 110 4.43 30.52 -4.09
CA THR A 110 3.60 29.30 -4.16
C THR A 110 3.08 29.07 -5.58
N VAL A 111 2.50 30.11 -6.21
CA VAL A 111 2.02 30.02 -7.60
C VAL A 111 3.16 29.72 -8.56
N PHE A 112 4.29 30.42 -8.43
CA PHE A 112 5.45 30.20 -9.28
C PHE A 112 5.96 28.76 -9.21
N VAL A 113 6.17 28.24 -8.00
CA VAL A 113 6.66 26.87 -7.78
C VAL A 113 5.67 25.85 -8.34
N THR A 114 4.38 25.98 -8.06
CA THR A 114 3.37 25.01 -8.50
C THR A 114 3.17 25.03 -10.02
N VAL A 115 3.15 26.20 -10.66
CA VAL A 115 2.97 26.32 -12.12
C VAL A 115 4.18 25.76 -12.88
N THR A 116 5.41 26.02 -12.39
CA THR A 116 6.65 25.59 -13.05
C THR A 116 6.96 24.11 -12.81
N HIS A 117 6.42 23.50 -11.77
CA HIS A 117 6.70 22.10 -11.44
C HIS A 117 6.06 21.15 -12.43
N LYS A 118 6.89 20.30 -13.11
CA LYS A 118 6.44 19.44 -14.21
C LYS A 118 5.60 18.25 -13.77
N LYS A 119 5.78 17.75 -12.54
CA LYS A 119 5.05 16.56 -12.03
C LYS A 119 3.62 16.86 -11.63
N LEU A 120 3.28 18.12 -11.32
CA LEU A 120 1.91 18.48 -10.96
C LEU A 120 1.00 18.47 -12.18
N ASN A 121 -0.16 17.88 -12.03
CA ASN A 121 -1.20 17.91 -13.06
C ASN A 121 -1.90 19.28 -13.10
N VAL A 122 -2.66 19.52 -14.18
CA VAL A 122 -3.34 20.81 -14.39
C VAL A 122 -4.34 21.12 -13.26
N ARG A 123 -5.01 20.10 -12.72
CA ARG A 123 -6.01 20.28 -11.65
C ARG A 123 -5.34 20.75 -10.35
N GLU A 124 -4.22 20.13 -9.97
CA GLU A 124 -3.45 20.52 -8.80
C GLU A 124 -2.91 21.95 -8.91
N LYS A 125 -2.33 22.31 -10.07
CA LYS A 125 -1.88 23.66 -10.35
C LYS A 125 -3.02 24.68 -10.22
N THR A 126 -4.20 24.33 -10.75
CA THR A 126 -5.38 25.19 -10.66
C THR A 126 -5.85 25.35 -9.21
N ALA A 127 -5.85 24.28 -8.40
CA ALA A 127 -6.25 24.34 -7.00
C ALA A 127 -5.34 25.27 -6.18
N PHE A 128 -4.01 25.12 -6.32
CA PHE A 128 -3.05 26.02 -5.66
C PHE A 128 -3.16 27.47 -6.15
N ALA A 129 -3.34 27.66 -7.45
CA ALA A 129 -3.52 29.01 -8.02
C ALA A 129 -4.81 29.67 -7.48
N LEU A 130 -5.94 28.97 -7.45
CA LEU A 130 -7.19 29.48 -6.90
C LEU A 130 -7.06 29.83 -5.42
N TYR A 131 -6.40 28.98 -4.64
CA TYR A 131 -6.15 29.26 -3.22
C TYR A 131 -5.38 30.57 -3.02
N CYS A 132 -4.39 30.87 -3.86
CA CYS A 132 -3.61 32.11 -3.77
C CYS A 132 -4.33 33.31 -4.36
N ILE A 133 -5.03 33.16 -5.49
CA ILE A 133 -5.65 34.27 -6.23
C ILE A 133 -6.91 34.77 -5.52
N LEU A 134 -7.77 33.88 -5.01
CA LEU A 134 -9.02 34.30 -4.37
C LEU A 134 -8.83 35.27 -3.19
N PRO A 135 -7.91 35.00 -2.22
CA PRO A 135 -7.62 35.93 -1.15
C PRO A 135 -7.02 37.25 -1.65
N LEU A 136 -6.13 37.21 -2.67
CA LEU A 136 -5.53 38.41 -3.24
C LEU A 136 -6.59 39.34 -3.84
N VAL A 137 -7.51 38.80 -4.62
CA VAL A 137 -8.65 39.56 -5.21
C VAL A 137 -9.51 40.16 -4.09
N ALA A 138 -9.81 39.36 -3.05
CA ALA A 138 -10.61 39.81 -1.91
C ALA A 138 -9.91 40.91 -1.09
N ILE A 139 -8.58 40.85 -0.93
CA ILE A 139 -7.79 41.89 -0.28
C ILE A 139 -7.84 43.19 -1.08
N ILE A 140 -7.71 43.16 -2.41
CA ILE A 140 -7.84 44.33 -3.28
C ILE A 140 -9.24 44.93 -3.14
N PHE A 141 -10.27 44.07 -3.24
CA PHE A 141 -11.67 44.52 -3.09
C PHE A 141 -11.93 45.18 -1.72
N GLN A 142 -11.42 44.57 -0.63
CA GLN A 142 -11.56 45.10 0.73
C GLN A 142 -10.83 46.44 0.93
N ASN A 143 -9.78 46.72 0.21
CA ASN A 143 -9.09 48.01 0.26
C ASN A 143 -9.85 49.11 -0.47
N VAL A 144 -10.60 48.77 -1.55
CA VAL A 144 -11.45 49.71 -2.30
C VAL A 144 -12.75 49.96 -1.55
N PHE A 145 -13.41 48.89 -1.09
CA PHE A 145 -14.71 48.96 -0.40
C PHE A 145 -14.52 48.85 1.11
N LYS A 146 -14.26 49.96 1.79
CA LYS A 146 -14.02 49.98 3.24
C LYS A 146 -15.23 49.45 4.03
N GLY A 147 -14.99 48.49 4.93
CA GLY A 147 -15.98 48.01 5.90
C GLY A 147 -16.44 46.57 5.74
N TYR A 148 -16.04 45.82 4.72
CA TYR A 148 -16.39 44.43 4.50
C TYR A 148 -15.20 43.50 4.76
N ALA A 149 -15.40 42.49 5.59
CA ALA A 149 -14.35 41.50 5.92
C ALA A 149 -14.31 40.31 4.91
N ILE A 150 -14.41 40.62 3.61
CA ILE A 150 -14.60 39.63 2.52
C ILE A 150 -13.35 38.79 2.33
N ALA A 151 -12.15 39.34 2.59
CA ALA A 151 -10.90 38.62 2.45
C ALA A 151 -10.86 37.32 3.28
N TYR A 152 -11.44 37.31 4.47
CA TYR A 152 -11.44 36.14 5.35
C TYR A 152 -12.38 35.05 4.87
N ALA A 153 -13.57 35.41 4.40
CA ALA A 153 -14.48 34.45 3.80
C ALA A 153 -13.84 33.78 2.56
N SER A 154 -13.10 34.55 1.75
CA SER A 154 -12.43 34.05 0.56
C SER A 154 -11.29 33.06 0.89
N ILE A 155 -10.57 33.25 1.98
CA ILE A 155 -9.53 32.35 2.43
C ILE A 155 -10.12 31.00 2.85
N VAL A 156 -11.21 31.02 3.62
CA VAL A 156 -11.90 29.79 4.05
C VAL A 156 -12.40 29.00 2.83
N VAL A 157 -13.08 29.69 1.92
CA VAL A 157 -13.59 29.07 0.69
C VAL A 157 -12.45 28.51 -0.16
N ALA A 158 -11.34 29.25 -0.28
CA ALA A 158 -10.18 28.79 -1.03
C ALA A 158 -9.54 27.56 -0.39
N ALA A 159 -9.44 27.52 0.96
CA ALA A 159 -8.92 26.37 1.69
C ALA A 159 -9.82 25.13 1.53
N GLU A 160 -11.14 25.29 1.58
CA GLU A 160 -12.09 24.21 1.33
C GLU A 160 -11.99 23.66 -0.09
N ILE A 161 -11.87 24.54 -1.09
CA ILE A 161 -11.66 24.16 -2.49
C ILE A 161 -10.36 23.35 -2.62
N LEU A 162 -9.25 23.84 -2.08
CA LEU A 162 -7.95 23.16 -2.14
C LEU A 162 -8.03 21.77 -1.47
N PHE A 163 -8.60 21.71 -0.26
CA PHE A 163 -8.78 20.46 0.47
C PHE A 163 -9.63 19.46 -0.30
N PHE A 164 -10.75 19.91 -0.88
CA PHE A 164 -11.63 19.07 -1.68
C PHE A 164 -10.89 18.49 -2.90
N PHE A 165 -10.20 19.33 -3.67
CA PHE A 165 -9.46 18.88 -4.85
C PHE A 165 -8.39 17.85 -4.51
N ILE A 166 -7.61 18.09 -3.45
CA ILE A 166 -6.55 17.18 -3.04
C ILE A 166 -7.12 15.87 -2.50
N SER A 167 -8.19 15.93 -1.69
CA SER A 167 -8.85 14.73 -1.16
C SER A 167 -9.43 13.86 -2.27
N VAL A 168 -10.10 14.47 -3.24
CA VAL A 168 -10.64 13.74 -4.40
C VAL A 168 -9.52 13.09 -5.20
N GLN A 169 -8.43 13.81 -5.48
CA GLN A 169 -7.31 13.27 -6.24
C GLN A 169 -6.66 12.07 -5.53
N LYS A 170 -6.43 12.19 -4.22
CA LYS A 170 -5.87 11.12 -3.41
C LYS A 170 -6.77 9.87 -3.36
N ASN A 171 -8.09 10.08 -3.27
CA ASN A 171 -9.04 8.97 -3.29
C ASN A 171 -9.06 8.24 -4.64
N ILE A 172 -8.94 8.96 -5.75
CA ILE A 172 -8.83 8.37 -7.10
C ILE A 172 -7.55 7.54 -7.20
N GLU A 173 -6.41 8.08 -6.77
CA GLU A 173 -5.12 7.38 -6.81
C GLU A 173 -5.13 6.11 -5.96
N LEU A 174 -5.70 6.17 -4.74
CA LEU A 174 -5.86 5.01 -3.88
C LEU A 174 -6.75 3.94 -4.51
N ALA A 175 -7.85 4.34 -5.15
CA ALA A 175 -8.75 3.42 -5.86
C ALA A 175 -8.03 2.72 -7.03
N GLU A 176 -7.25 3.46 -7.83
CA GLU A 176 -6.47 2.89 -8.92
C GLU A 176 -5.36 1.95 -8.43
N GLN A 177 -4.70 2.27 -7.31
CA GLN A 177 -3.71 1.38 -6.69
C GLN A 177 -4.36 0.08 -6.19
N GLN A 178 -5.53 0.16 -5.57
CA GLN A 178 -6.28 -1.02 -5.13
C GLN A 178 -6.67 -1.91 -6.31
N GLU A 179 -7.12 -1.34 -7.41
CA GLU A 179 -7.48 -2.10 -8.61
C GLU A 179 -6.25 -2.78 -9.24
N ARG A 180 -5.13 -2.07 -9.39
CA ARG A 180 -3.86 -2.65 -9.86
C ARG A 180 -3.37 -3.78 -8.96
N ASN A 181 -3.50 -3.62 -7.64
CA ASN A 181 -3.13 -4.67 -6.68
C ASN A 181 -4.01 -5.91 -6.83
N LYS A 182 -5.33 -5.74 -7.06
CA LYS A 182 -6.25 -6.85 -7.34
C LYS A 182 -5.87 -7.58 -8.64
N GLU A 183 -5.64 -6.84 -9.73
CA GLU A 183 -5.21 -7.44 -11.00
C GLU A 183 -3.90 -8.22 -10.87
N THR A 184 -2.91 -7.65 -10.16
CA THR A 184 -1.63 -8.31 -9.90
C THR A 184 -1.83 -9.59 -9.10
N ARG A 185 -2.69 -9.55 -8.07
CA ARG A 185 -3.04 -10.72 -7.26
C ARG A 185 -3.70 -11.80 -8.11
N ILE A 186 -4.65 -11.44 -8.97
CA ILE A 186 -5.30 -12.37 -9.91
C ILE A 186 -4.28 -12.99 -10.88
N ARG A 187 -3.38 -12.19 -11.46
CA ARG A 187 -2.32 -12.70 -12.36
C ARG A 187 -1.39 -13.68 -11.65
N LEU A 188 -0.99 -13.38 -10.42
CA LEU A 188 -0.18 -14.28 -9.59
C LEU A 188 -0.96 -15.58 -9.29
N MET A 189 -2.25 -15.51 -8.97
CA MET A 189 -3.11 -16.66 -8.76
C MET A 189 -3.16 -17.57 -10.01
N ILE A 190 -3.40 -16.98 -11.19
CA ILE A 190 -3.46 -17.74 -12.45
C ILE A 190 -2.09 -18.37 -12.77
N SER A 191 -0.98 -17.68 -12.50
CA SER A 191 0.36 -18.21 -12.76
C SER A 191 0.74 -19.40 -11.88
N GLN A 192 0.13 -19.52 -10.69
CA GLN A 192 0.33 -20.68 -9.79
C GLN A 192 -0.39 -21.93 -10.27
N ILE A 193 -1.43 -21.80 -11.11
CA ILE A 193 -2.03 -22.93 -11.80
C ILE A 193 -1.11 -23.27 -12.97
N GLN A 194 -0.34 -24.34 -12.87
CA GLN A 194 0.59 -24.75 -13.92
C GLN A 194 -0.15 -24.98 -15.26
N PRO A 195 -0.06 -24.06 -16.26
CA PRO A 195 -0.87 -24.21 -17.49
C PRO A 195 -0.56 -25.50 -18.25
N HIS A 196 0.68 -25.91 -18.26
CA HIS A 196 1.12 -27.16 -18.89
C HIS A 196 0.49 -28.41 -18.25
N PHE A 197 0.35 -28.42 -16.92
CA PHE A 197 -0.36 -29.50 -16.22
C PHE A 197 -1.85 -29.56 -16.63
N MET A 198 -2.51 -28.41 -16.73
CA MET A 198 -3.89 -28.32 -17.17
C MET A 198 -4.10 -28.86 -18.58
N TYR A 199 -3.29 -28.39 -19.55
CA TYR A 199 -3.41 -28.85 -20.93
C TYR A 199 -3.17 -30.35 -21.06
N ASN A 200 -2.15 -30.88 -20.40
CA ASN A 200 -1.83 -32.29 -20.47
C ASN A 200 -2.90 -33.16 -19.80
N SER A 201 -3.45 -32.73 -18.67
CA SER A 201 -4.53 -33.46 -17.99
C SER A 201 -5.80 -33.49 -18.82
N LEU A 202 -6.21 -32.36 -19.38
CA LEU A 202 -7.37 -32.29 -20.30
C LEU A 202 -7.17 -33.12 -21.56
N SER A 203 -5.97 -33.14 -22.13
CA SER A 203 -5.63 -33.96 -23.32
C SER A 203 -5.73 -35.46 -22.96
N ALA A 204 -5.22 -35.88 -21.81
CA ALA A 204 -5.32 -37.27 -21.37
C ALA A 204 -6.77 -37.68 -21.10
N ILE A 205 -7.57 -36.82 -20.43
CA ILE A 205 -9.00 -37.05 -20.20
C ILE A 205 -9.74 -37.17 -21.55
N SER A 206 -9.45 -36.28 -22.50
CA SER A 206 -10.05 -36.33 -23.85
C SER A 206 -9.78 -37.66 -24.57
N THR A 207 -8.57 -38.22 -24.44
CA THR A 207 -8.23 -39.53 -24.96
C THR A 207 -9.02 -40.64 -24.28
N LEU A 208 -9.17 -40.57 -22.96
CA LEU A 208 -9.93 -41.55 -22.19
C LEU A 208 -11.44 -41.56 -22.52
N ILE A 209 -12.04 -40.45 -22.96
CA ILE A 209 -13.45 -40.39 -23.34
C ILE A 209 -13.80 -41.47 -24.39
N THR A 210 -12.87 -41.75 -25.29
CA THR A 210 -13.09 -42.76 -26.36
C THR A 210 -12.74 -44.19 -25.92
N ILE A 211 -11.78 -44.34 -24.98
CA ILE A 211 -11.20 -45.63 -24.58
C ILE A 211 -11.92 -46.22 -23.34
N ASP A 212 -12.12 -45.38 -22.35
CA ASP A 212 -12.71 -45.74 -21.04
C ASP A 212 -13.54 -44.56 -20.46
N PRO A 213 -14.78 -44.38 -20.94
CA PRO A 213 -15.64 -43.28 -20.54
C PRO A 213 -15.88 -43.16 -19.03
N PRO A 214 -16.08 -44.23 -18.25
CA PRO A 214 -16.23 -44.13 -16.79
C PRO A 214 -14.97 -43.58 -16.12
N ARG A 215 -13.78 -44.01 -16.56
CA ARG A 215 -12.50 -43.49 -16.05
C ARG A 215 -12.28 -42.06 -16.46
N ALA A 216 -12.68 -41.65 -17.68
CA ALA A 216 -12.62 -40.28 -18.14
C ALA A 216 -13.46 -39.36 -17.23
N GLN A 217 -14.69 -39.79 -16.87
CA GLN A 217 -15.55 -39.02 -15.99
C GLN A 217 -14.96 -38.87 -14.59
N ALA A 218 -14.50 -39.94 -13.99
CA ALA A 218 -13.83 -39.88 -12.68
C ALA A 218 -12.60 -38.94 -12.70
N SER A 219 -11.81 -39.00 -13.75
CA SER A 219 -10.64 -38.13 -13.91
C SER A 219 -11.02 -36.65 -14.10
N LEU A 220 -12.14 -36.36 -14.76
CA LEU A 220 -12.68 -34.99 -14.92
C LEU A 220 -13.19 -34.45 -13.59
N ASP A 221 -13.82 -35.27 -12.78
CA ASP A 221 -14.29 -34.91 -11.43
C ASP A 221 -13.09 -34.59 -10.53
N ASP A 222 -12.05 -35.44 -10.52
CA ASP A 222 -10.80 -35.21 -9.79
C ASP A 222 -10.12 -33.92 -10.26
N PHE A 223 -10.06 -33.66 -11.57
CA PHE A 223 -9.46 -32.46 -12.13
C PHE A 223 -10.24 -31.20 -11.72
N THR A 224 -11.55 -31.27 -11.70
CA THR A 224 -12.42 -30.17 -11.27
C THR A 224 -12.21 -29.88 -9.77
N GLU A 225 -12.11 -30.93 -8.95
CA GLU A 225 -11.84 -30.81 -7.51
C GLU A 225 -10.43 -30.20 -7.28
N TYR A 226 -9.41 -30.64 -8.01
CA TYR A 226 -8.06 -30.09 -7.96
C TYR A 226 -8.03 -28.58 -8.26
N LEU A 227 -8.71 -28.15 -9.32
CA LEU A 227 -8.78 -26.72 -9.69
C LEU A 227 -9.49 -25.90 -8.60
N ARG A 228 -10.61 -26.41 -8.08
CA ARG A 228 -11.37 -25.74 -7.01
C ARG A 228 -10.53 -25.56 -5.76
N HIS A 229 -9.79 -26.58 -5.36
CA HIS A 229 -8.89 -26.53 -4.20
C HIS A 229 -7.76 -25.54 -4.39
N ASN A 230 -7.09 -25.54 -5.55
CA ASN A 230 -6.04 -24.56 -5.83
C ASN A 230 -6.57 -23.13 -5.75
N LEU A 231 -7.73 -22.86 -6.34
CA LEU A 231 -8.34 -21.52 -6.29
C LEU A 231 -8.75 -21.10 -4.87
N SER A 232 -9.34 -21.99 -4.07
CA SER A 232 -9.73 -21.68 -2.69
C SER A 232 -8.51 -21.43 -1.79
N SER A 233 -7.46 -22.23 -1.94
CA SER A 233 -6.22 -22.11 -1.15
C SER A 233 -5.47 -20.78 -1.36
N LEU A 234 -5.69 -20.10 -2.49
CA LEU A 234 -5.11 -18.79 -2.79
C LEU A 234 -5.78 -17.64 -2.02
N THR A 235 -7.01 -17.84 -1.57
CA THR A 235 -7.80 -16.85 -0.82
C THR A 235 -7.83 -17.12 0.68
N GLU A 236 -7.33 -18.27 1.13
CA GLU A 236 -7.29 -18.63 2.55
C GLU A 236 -6.13 -17.94 3.27
N GLU A 237 -6.45 -17.19 4.32
CA GLU A 237 -5.49 -16.42 5.13
C GLU A 237 -5.05 -17.12 6.43
N GLY A 238 -5.44 -18.36 6.65
CA GLY A 238 -5.15 -19.09 7.88
C GLY A 238 -4.52 -20.46 7.66
N LEU A 239 -4.34 -21.19 8.75
CA LEU A 239 -3.98 -22.59 8.72
C LEU A 239 -5.20 -23.45 8.37
N ILE A 240 -4.99 -24.54 7.63
CA ILE A 240 -6.02 -25.52 7.27
C ILE A 240 -5.73 -26.86 7.94
N PRO A 241 -6.77 -27.71 8.19
CA PRO A 241 -6.55 -29.08 8.65
C PRO A 241 -5.64 -29.85 7.67
N PHE A 242 -4.67 -30.61 8.20
CA PHE A 242 -3.78 -31.43 7.36
C PHE A 242 -4.57 -32.46 6.53
N GLU A 243 -5.65 -32.98 7.07
CA GLU A 243 -6.52 -33.89 6.33
C GLU A 243 -7.03 -33.30 5.00
N ARG A 244 -7.32 -32.00 4.97
CA ARG A 244 -7.74 -31.29 3.77
C ARG A 244 -6.59 -31.17 2.74
N GLU A 245 -5.38 -30.85 3.19
CA GLU A 245 -4.20 -30.83 2.36
C GLU A 245 -3.89 -32.23 1.81
N LEU A 246 -3.99 -33.26 2.65
CA LEU A 246 -3.81 -34.66 2.26
C LEU A 246 -4.82 -35.11 1.21
N LYS A 247 -6.10 -34.72 1.34
CA LYS A 247 -7.13 -35.01 0.35
C LYS A 247 -6.74 -34.37 -1.00
N HIS A 248 -6.27 -33.13 -0.98
CA HIS A 248 -5.82 -32.45 -2.20
C HIS A 248 -4.62 -33.14 -2.85
N ILE A 249 -3.65 -33.61 -2.05
CA ILE A 249 -2.52 -34.40 -2.53
C ILE A 249 -3.03 -35.70 -3.22
N LYS A 250 -3.98 -36.39 -2.64
CA LYS A 250 -4.56 -37.60 -3.22
C LYS A 250 -5.22 -37.33 -4.57
N THR A 251 -5.99 -36.23 -4.69
CA THR A 251 -6.60 -35.80 -5.96
C THR A 251 -5.54 -35.49 -7.03
N TYR A 252 -4.47 -34.75 -6.65
CA TYR A 252 -3.34 -34.52 -7.56
C TYR A 252 -2.70 -35.81 -8.05
N ILE A 253 -2.41 -36.75 -7.14
CA ILE A 253 -1.79 -38.03 -7.46
C ILE A 253 -2.68 -38.88 -8.40
N SER A 254 -4.01 -38.88 -8.19
CA SER A 254 -4.95 -39.57 -9.09
C SER A 254 -4.81 -39.07 -10.53
N ILE A 255 -4.75 -37.75 -10.73
CA ILE A 255 -4.56 -37.14 -12.04
C ILE A 255 -3.20 -37.49 -12.63
N GLU A 256 -2.10 -37.45 -11.84
CA GLU A 256 -0.76 -37.79 -12.31
C GLU A 256 -0.61 -39.28 -12.68
N LYS A 257 -1.22 -40.18 -11.92
CA LYS A 257 -1.27 -41.61 -12.27
C LYS A 257 -1.93 -41.83 -13.63
N MET A 258 -3.11 -41.24 -13.84
CA MET A 258 -3.82 -41.32 -15.12
C MET A 258 -2.94 -40.79 -16.26
N ARG A 259 -2.31 -39.64 -16.07
CA ARG A 259 -1.49 -38.93 -17.08
C ARG A 259 -0.18 -39.67 -17.39
N SER A 260 0.44 -40.31 -16.39
CA SER A 260 1.73 -41.00 -16.50
C SER A 260 1.63 -42.48 -16.87
N ASN A 261 0.45 -42.99 -17.23
CA ASN A 261 0.21 -44.41 -17.45
C ASN A 261 0.68 -45.28 -16.26
N GLU A 262 0.25 -44.91 -15.06
CA GLU A 262 0.53 -45.62 -13.81
C GLU A 262 2.02 -45.75 -13.42
N ARG A 263 2.92 -44.93 -13.99
CA ARG A 263 4.35 -44.93 -13.64
C ARG A 263 4.64 -44.37 -12.25
N VAL A 264 3.68 -43.68 -11.63
CA VAL A 264 3.79 -43.12 -10.28
C VAL A 264 3.10 -44.02 -9.28
N ASN A 265 3.87 -44.64 -8.37
CA ASN A 265 3.30 -45.33 -7.23
C ASN A 265 3.37 -44.44 -5.97
N VAL A 266 2.35 -44.52 -5.09
CA VAL A 266 2.33 -43.72 -3.85
C VAL A 266 1.93 -44.60 -2.67
N ILE A 267 2.72 -44.53 -1.60
CA ILE A 267 2.47 -45.21 -0.33
C ILE A 267 2.12 -44.16 0.72
N TYR A 268 1.01 -44.37 1.41
CA TYR A 268 0.54 -43.47 2.47
C TYR A 268 0.64 -44.17 3.82
N ASN A 269 1.55 -43.70 4.69
CA ASN A 269 1.73 -44.18 6.07
C ASN A 269 1.31 -43.04 7.03
N VAL A 270 0.01 -42.75 7.08
CA VAL A 270 -0.53 -41.60 7.81
C VAL A 270 -1.13 -42.10 9.12
N SER A 271 -0.47 -41.84 10.24
CA SER A 271 -0.90 -42.19 11.60
C SER A 271 -1.39 -40.97 12.40
N ALA A 272 -1.18 -39.74 11.91
CA ALA A 272 -1.66 -38.52 12.53
C ALA A 272 -2.20 -37.56 11.46
N THR A 273 -3.44 -37.06 11.68
CA THR A 273 -4.11 -36.09 10.79
C THR A 273 -4.67 -34.88 11.54
N ASP A 274 -4.76 -34.92 12.88
CA ASP A 274 -5.36 -33.89 13.71
C ASP A 274 -4.38 -32.78 14.03
N PHE A 275 -3.96 -32.05 13.00
CA PHE A 275 -3.14 -30.85 13.11
C PHE A 275 -3.36 -29.91 11.93
N PHE A 276 -2.88 -28.68 12.07
CA PHE A 276 -3.08 -27.62 11.08
C PHE A 276 -1.78 -27.28 10.34
N VAL A 277 -1.92 -26.99 9.04
CA VAL A 277 -0.79 -26.65 8.16
C VAL A 277 -1.12 -25.39 7.35
N PRO A 278 -0.11 -24.63 6.88
CA PRO A 278 -0.35 -23.58 5.90
C PRO A 278 -0.88 -24.18 4.58
N PRO A 279 -1.87 -23.56 3.92
CA PRO A 279 -2.37 -24.01 2.62
C PRO A 279 -1.24 -24.17 1.61
N LEU A 280 -1.29 -25.20 0.76
CA LEU A 280 -0.28 -25.48 -0.27
C LEU A 280 1.15 -25.54 0.29
N SER A 281 1.32 -26.11 1.47
CA SER A 281 2.66 -26.30 2.09
C SER A 281 3.27 -27.66 1.85
N ILE A 282 2.45 -28.70 1.73
CA ILE A 282 2.89 -30.08 1.52
C ILE A 282 2.73 -30.50 0.07
N GLN A 283 1.61 -30.11 -0.58
CA GLN A 283 1.34 -30.49 -1.96
C GLN A 283 2.48 -30.15 -2.93
N PRO A 284 3.09 -28.95 -2.95
CA PRO A 284 4.16 -28.65 -3.89
C PRO A 284 5.43 -29.48 -3.66
N ILE A 285 5.63 -30.00 -2.45
CA ILE A 285 6.73 -30.94 -2.15
C ILE A 285 6.46 -32.28 -2.83
N VAL A 286 5.21 -32.78 -2.74
CA VAL A 286 4.81 -33.99 -3.43
C VAL A 286 4.84 -33.82 -4.95
N GLU A 287 4.40 -32.66 -5.47
CA GLU A 287 4.53 -32.33 -6.89
C GLU A 287 5.98 -32.38 -7.36
N ASN A 288 6.91 -31.82 -6.60
CA ASN A 288 8.34 -31.87 -6.90
C ASN A 288 8.89 -33.29 -6.90
N ALA A 289 8.52 -34.11 -5.91
CA ALA A 289 8.92 -35.53 -5.82
C ALA A 289 8.44 -36.29 -7.07
N VAL A 290 7.19 -36.11 -7.48
CA VAL A 290 6.63 -36.75 -8.67
C VAL A 290 7.30 -36.24 -9.95
N LYS A 291 7.29 -34.94 -10.17
CA LYS A 291 7.69 -34.29 -11.44
C LYS A 291 9.18 -34.33 -11.67
N HIS A 292 9.98 -34.00 -10.63
CA HIS A 292 11.43 -33.86 -10.72
C HIS A 292 12.17 -35.10 -10.23
N GLY A 293 11.52 -35.93 -9.39
CA GLY A 293 12.09 -37.20 -8.95
C GLY A 293 11.65 -38.36 -9.86
N ILE A 294 10.42 -38.78 -9.74
CA ILE A 294 9.89 -40.02 -10.30
C ILE A 294 9.77 -39.99 -11.84
N LEU A 295 9.13 -38.95 -12.39
CA LEU A 295 8.84 -38.88 -13.84
C LEU A 295 10.08 -38.62 -14.70
N GLN A 296 11.22 -38.33 -14.09
CA GLN A 296 12.52 -38.25 -14.78
C GLN A 296 13.11 -39.66 -15.06
N LYS A 297 12.60 -40.72 -14.38
CA LYS A 297 12.95 -42.11 -14.65
C LYS A 297 11.99 -42.71 -15.66
N ILE A 298 12.49 -43.47 -16.62
CA ILE A 298 11.66 -44.12 -17.66
C ILE A 298 10.71 -45.15 -17.02
N GLU A 299 11.23 -45.95 -16.07
CA GLU A 299 10.48 -46.97 -15.36
C GLU A 299 9.50 -46.41 -14.32
N GLY A 300 9.58 -45.11 -14.00
CA GLY A 300 8.81 -44.48 -12.93
C GLY A 300 9.41 -44.78 -11.55
N GLY A 301 8.58 -44.76 -10.53
CA GLY A 301 9.02 -45.01 -9.14
C GLY A 301 7.94 -44.80 -8.09
N THR A 302 8.36 -44.70 -6.84
CA THR A 302 7.49 -44.63 -5.67
C THR A 302 7.75 -43.37 -4.85
N VAL A 303 6.66 -42.69 -4.46
CA VAL A 303 6.66 -41.63 -3.43
C VAL A 303 6.03 -42.19 -2.15
N SER A 304 6.68 -42.11 -1.01
CA SER A 304 6.05 -42.34 0.28
C SER A 304 5.69 -41.01 0.96
N ILE A 305 4.52 -40.97 1.56
CA ILE A 305 4.00 -39.86 2.36
C ILE A 305 3.75 -40.40 3.75
N ASP A 306 4.63 -40.08 4.68
CA ASP A 306 4.56 -40.54 6.05
C ASP A 306 4.17 -39.34 6.93
N ALA A 307 3.10 -39.48 7.74
CA ALA A 307 2.69 -38.47 8.70
C ALA A 307 2.48 -39.06 10.07
N TYR A 308 3.19 -38.55 11.06
CA TYR A 308 3.17 -39.12 12.41
C TYR A 308 3.37 -38.05 13.48
N GLU A 309 2.98 -38.40 14.70
CA GLU A 309 3.09 -37.54 15.86
C GLU A 309 4.29 -37.95 16.71
N THR A 310 5.01 -36.95 17.20
CA THR A 310 6.07 -37.07 18.19
C THR A 310 5.70 -36.38 19.49
N ALA A 311 6.52 -36.53 20.55
CA ALA A 311 6.24 -35.87 21.82
C ALA A 311 6.14 -34.33 21.73
N ARG A 312 6.73 -33.68 20.71
CA ARG A 312 6.83 -32.21 20.61
C ARG A 312 6.31 -31.63 19.29
N ALA A 313 6.03 -32.48 18.30
CA ALA A 313 5.70 -32.01 16.96
C ALA A 313 4.91 -33.05 16.17
N PHE A 314 4.22 -32.59 15.14
CA PHE A 314 3.74 -33.41 14.03
C PHE A 314 4.77 -33.35 12.91
N VAL A 315 5.05 -34.49 12.29
CA VAL A 315 6.07 -34.64 11.25
C VAL A 315 5.42 -35.19 9.99
N VAL A 316 5.67 -34.52 8.86
CA VAL A 316 5.30 -35.03 7.52
C VAL A 316 6.60 -35.25 6.74
N GLU A 317 6.84 -36.49 6.32
CA GLU A 317 7.99 -36.88 5.52
C GLU A 317 7.54 -37.32 4.13
N ILE A 318 8.09 -36.71 3.09
CA ILE A 318 7.88 -37.05 1.69
C ILE A 318 9.19 -37.61 1.16
N LYS A 319 9.16 -38.85 0.69
CA LYS A 319 10.34 -39.56 0.21
C LYS A 319 10.09 -40.13 -1.18
N ASP A 320 10.95 -39.83 -2.12
CA ASP A 320 10.92 -40.42 -3.45
C ASP A 320 12.16 -41.25 -3.72
N ASP A 321 12.03 -42.27 -4.56
CA ASP A 321 13.10 -43.08 -5.11
C ASP A 321 13.53 -42.61 -6.50
N GLY A 322 13.34 -41.33 -6.79
CA GLY A 322 13.62 -40.71 -8.07
C GLY A 322 15.10 -40.51 -8.39
N VAL A 323 15.37 -39.59 -9.32
CA VAL A 323 16.74 -39.32 -9.77
C VAL A 323 17.61 -38.60 -8.73
N GLY A 324 17.00 -37.96 -7.73
CA GLY A 324 17.70 -37.15 -6.75
C GLY A 324 18.56 -36.05 -7.38
N PHE A 325 19.21 -35.26 -6.54
CA PHE A 325 20.16 -34.22 -6.94
C PHE A 325 21.27 -34.02 -5.91
N ASP A 326 22.37 -33.40 -6.31
CA ASP A 326 23.44 -33.02 -5.38
C ASP A 326 23.03 -31.77 -4.59
N PHE A 327 22.68 -31.98 -3.33
CA PHE A 327 22.24 -30.93 -2.43
C PHE A 327 23.34 -29.87 -2.15
N SER A 328 24.61 -30.26 -2.20
CA SER A 328 25.74 -29.36 -1.96
C SER A 328 26.00 -28.39 -3.14
N ALA A 329 25.56 -28.77 -4.34
CA ALA A 329 25.71 -27.97 -5.55
C ALA A 329 24.55 -26.98 -5.75
N VAL A 330 23.49 -27.05 -4.93
CA VAL A 330 22.29 -26.20 -5.06
C VAL A 330 22.46 -24.90 -4.29
N ASN A 331 22.54 -23.81 -5.01
CA ASN A 331 22.47 -22.47 -4.40
C ASN A 331 21.00 -22.09 -4.19
N PHE A 332 20.52 -22.11 -2.94
CA PHE A 332 19.12 -21.78 -2.60
C PHE A 332 18.75 -20.32 -2.83
N ASP A 333 19.71 -19.44 -3.13
CA ASP A 333 19.47 -18.03 -3.46
C ASP A 333 19.15 -17.82 -4.96
N ASP A 334 19.32 -18.84 -5.81
CA ASP A 334 18.98 -18.76 -7.24
C ASP A 334 17.48 -18.97 -7.50
N ASN A 335 16.98 -18.28 -8.51
CA ASN A 335 15.57 -18.27 -8.93
C ASN A 335 14.98 -19.65 -9.31
N GLU A 336 15.79 -20.67 -9.54
CA GLU A 336 15.34 -22.01 -9.91
C GLU A 336 14.74 -22.79 -8.72
N HIS A 337 15.07 -22.43 -7.48
CA HIS A 337 14.57 -23.08 -6.26
C HIS A 337 13.57 -22.24 -5.46
N PHE A 338 12.94 -21.26 -6.11
CA PHE A 338 11.98 -20.31 -5.51
C PHE A 338 10.81 -21.00 -4.80
N GLY A 339 10.41 -22.20 -5.26
CA GLY A 339 9.30 -22.97 -4.70
C GLY A 339 9.54 -23.45 -3.26
N LEU A 340 10.65 -24.13 -3.02
CA LEU A 340 10.98 -24.68 -1.69
C LEU A 340 11.31 -23.61 -0.65
N ASN A 341 11.96 -22.52 -1.06
CA ASN A 341 12.22 -21.38 -0.18
C ASN A 341 10.94 -20.69 0.27
N ASN A 342 9.97 -20.51 -0.63
CA ASN A 342 8.66 -19.94 -0.29
C ASN A 342 7.90 -20.83 0.70
N ILE A 343 7.96 -22.16 0.52
CA ILE A 343 7.34 -23.11 1.43
C ILE A 343 8.03 -23.05 2.80
N ARG A 344 9.36 -23.08 2.85
CA ARG A 344 10.13 -22.95 4.10
C ARG A 344 9.77 -21.69 4.87
N PHE A 345 9.73 -20.54 4.17
CA PHE A 345 9.35 -19.25 4.78
C PHE A 345 7.91 -19.26 5.30
N ARG A 346 6.97 -19.83 4.53
CA ARG A 346 5.56 -19.93 4.91
C ARG A 346 5.38 -20.81 6.16
N ILE A 347 5.99 -21.98 6.20
CA ILE A 347 5.97 -22.89 7.34
C ILE A 347 6.56 -22.24 8.59
N ALA A 348 7.71 -21.59 8.47
CA ALA A 348 8.35 -20.90 9.59
C ALA A 348 7.51 -19.75 10.12
N LYS A 349 6.95 -18.91 9.23
CA LYS A 349 6.21 -17.71 9.60
C LYS A 349 4.82 -18.00 10.16
N MET A 350 4.08 -18.99 9.60
CA MET A 350 2.69 -19.22 9.96
C MET A 350 2.51 -20.19 11.13
N CYS A 351 3.43 -21.13 11.33
CA CYS A 351 3.30 -22.16 12.37
C CYS A 351 4.58 -22.46 13.13
N GLY A 352 5.64 -21.64 12.98
CA GLY A 352 6.93 -21.89 13.66
C GLY A 352 7.61 -23.21 13.29
N GLY A 353 7.17 -23.84 12.21
CA GLY A 353 7.67 -25.14 11.76
C GLY A 353 8.99 -25.07 11.03
N LYS A 354 9.54 -26.22 10.68
CA LYS A 354 10.83 -26.38 10.02
C LYS A 354 10.72 -27.30 8.81
N LEU A 355 11.45 -27.00 7.73
CA LEU A 355 11.58 -27.84 6.54
C LEU A 355 13.04 -28.19 6.32
N ASP A 356 13.34 -29.50 6.29
CA ASP A 356 14.65 -30.07 6.02
C ASP A 356 14.60 -30.91 4.75
N VAL A 357 15.64 -30.81 3.91
CA VAL A 357 15.74 -31.55 2.63
C VAL A 357 17.05 -32.34 2.62
N LYS A 358 16.97 -33.61 2.21
CA LYS A 358 18.14 -34.49 1.97
C LYS A 358 17.95 -35.13 0.60
N SER A 359 18.91 -34.98 -0.28
CA SER A 359 18.90 -35.59 -1.61
C SER A 359 20.27 -36.12 -1.98
N GLU A 360 20.28 -37.22 -2.70
CA GLU A 360 21.50 -37.84 -3.25
C GLU A 360 21.19 -38.29 -4.68
N LYS A 361 22.06 -37.92 -5.59
CA LYS A 361 21.91 -38.24 -7.02
C LYS A 361 21.82 -39.75 -7.22
N GLY A 362 20.76 -40.21 -7.88
CA GLY A 362 20.48 -41.63 -8.15
C GLY A 362 19.81 -42.39 -7.01
N LYS A 363 19.58 -41.78 -5.84
CA LYS A 363 18.93 -42.41 -4.68
C LYS A 363 17.60 -41.79 -4.30
N GLY A 364 17.25 -40.60 -4.87
CA GLY A 364 16.04 -39.88 -4.59
C GLY A 364 16.18 -38.77 -3.55
N THR A 365 15.01 -38.25 -3.07
CA THR A 365 14.96 -37.12 -2.16
C THR A 365 14.08 -37.45 -0.95
N VAL A 366 14.43 -36.90 0.21
CA VAL A 366 13.63 -36.92 1.43
C VAL A 366 13.42 -35.49 1.90
N VAL A 367 12.17 -35.06 2.00
CA VAL A 367 11.78 -33.78 2.56
C VAL A 367 11.00 -34.02 3.85
N THR A 368 11.50 -33.46 4.95
CA THR A 368 10.88 -33.56 6.27
C THR A 368 10.34 -32.21 6.71
N VAL A 369 9.05 -32.15 6.98
CA VAL A 369 8.38 -30.95 7.51
C VAL A 369 7.96 -31.21 8.94
N THR A 370 8.35 -30.33 9.84
CA THR A 370 8.05 -30.42 11.28
C THR A 370 7.15 -29.26 11.69
N PHE A 371 6.00 -29.56 12.26
CA PHE A 371 5.03 -28.59 12.81
C PHE A 371 5.06 -28.70 14.33
N MET A 372 5.37 -27.61 15.03
CA MET A 372 5.40 -27.61 16.49
C MET A 372 3.99 -27.67 17.07
N LYS A 373 3.83 -28.42 18.18
CA LYS A 373 2.56 -28.51 18.92
C LYS A 373 2.24 -27.24 19.68
#